data_fa668f1b7eedb7b2de7ce16621f7424f
#
_entry.id   fa668f1b7eedb7b2de7ce16621f7424f
#
_cell.length_a   1.000
_cell.length_b   1.000
_cell.length_c   1.000
_cell.angle_alpha   90.00
_cell.angle_beta   90.00
_cell.angle_gamma   90.00
#
_symmetry.space_group_name_H-M   'P 1'
#
loop_
_entity.id
_entity.type
_entity.pdbx_description
1 polymer ?
#
loop_
_entity_poly.entity_id
_entity_poly.type
_entity_poly.pdbx_seq_one_letter_code
_entity_poly.pdbx_strand_id
1 'polypeptide(L)'
;MKDMKIRDYIFLSALVCGLSACALDESQMTSGSEIPKVSEVVADALPGQLIVKFDASVSRILEQAGVTKSGMDAPATRSGVLSVDEILDLVEGYEIERVFPVDARTEETARHEGLHLWYVVRFSEEYPVEKVAADLSKLGEVRRVE
;
A
#
# COMPACT_ATOMS: atom_id res chain seq x y z
N MET A 1 2.12 -40.65 58.66
CA MET A 1 1.11 -41.72 58.78
C MET A 1 0.46 -41.89 57.43
N LYS A 2 0.76 -43.07 56.84
CA LYS A 2 0.10 -43.87 55.83
C LYS A 2 0.01 -43.25 54.44
N ASP A 3 0.91 -43.64 53.52
CA ASP A 3 0.99 -44.93 52.80
C ASP A 3 -0.31 -45.37 52.12
N MET A 4 -0.27 -45.45 50.82
CA MET A 4 -0.61 -46.63 50.02
C MET A 4 -0.77 -46.19 48.59
N LYS A 5 0.19 -46.60 47.77
CA LYS A 5 0.30 -47.81 46.94
C LYS A 5 -0.42 -47.70 45.60
N ILE A 6 0.43 -47.50 44.61
CA ILE A 6 0.68 -48.33 43.43
C ILE A 6 -0.36 -49.45 43.23
N ARG A 7 -0.95 -49.53 42.07
CA ARG A 7 -1.06 -50.75 41.27
C ARG A 7 -1.72 -50.48 39.93
N ASP A 8 -0.90 -50.61 38.89
CA ASP A 8 -1.09 -51.45 37.72
C ASP A 8 -2.53 -51.71 37.23
N TYR A 9 -2.78 -51.25 36.05
CA TYR A 9 -3.45 -52.04 35.05
C TYR A 9 -2.90 -51.78 33.68
N ILE A 10 -2.07 -52.71 33.26
CA ILE A 10 -1.75 -53.04 31.86
C ILE A 10 -2.96 -53.76 31.29
N PHE A 11 -3.46 -53.30 30.19
CA PHE A 11 -4.13 -54.07 29.13
C PHE A 11 -4.16 -53.17 27.91
N LEU A 12 -3.29 -53.34 26.96
CA LEU A 12 -3.25 -54.30 25.85
C LEU A 12 -4.59 -54.42 25.12
N SER A 13 -4.63 -53.83 23.95
CA SER A 13 -5.22 -54.39 22.75
C SER A 13 -5.41 -53.33 21.67
N ALA A 14 -4.60 -53.40 20.66
CA ALA A 14 -4.90 -53.82 19.30
C ALA A 14 -5.61 -52.77 18.43
N LEU A 15 -4.81 -52.25 17.48
CA LEU A 15 -4.96 -52.46 16.05
C LEU A 15 -6.32 -52.12 15.47
N VAL A 16 -6.45 -51.01 14.80
CA VAL A 16 -7.20 -50.91 13.54
C VAL A 16 -6.67 -49.74 12.70
N CYS A 17 -6.10 -50.10 11.60
CA CYS A 17 -6.16 -49.52 10.25
C CYS A 17 -6.58 -48.06 10.07
N GLY A 18 -5.67 -47.30 9.60
CA GLY A 18 -5.67 -46.56 8.34
C GLY A 18 -6.98 -45.95 7.83
N LEU A 19 -7.04 -44.67 7.93
CA LEU A 19 -7.65 -43.84 6.89
C LEU A 19 -6.83 -42.58 6.80
N SER A 20 -6.20 -42.40 5.64
CA SER A 20 -5.62 -41.16 5.22
C SER A 20 -6.71 -40.09 5.23
N ALA A 21 -6.80 -39.36 6.30
CA ALA A 21 -7.45 -38.07 6.27
C ALA A 21 -6.42 -37.10 5.72
N CYS A 22 -6.58 -36.70 4.48
CA CYS A 22 -6.04 -35.46 4.01
C CYS A 22 -6.44 -34.38 5.02
N ALA A 23 -5.53 -34.00 5.86
CA ALA A 23 -5.62 -32.72 6.54
C ALA A 23 -5.66 -31.68 5.45
N LEU A 24 -6.85 -31.21 5.10
CA LEU A 24 -7.03 -29.91 4.54
C LEU A 24 -6.46 -28.99 5.61
N ASP A 25 -5.26 -28.50 5.33
CA ASP A 25 -4.67 -27.37 5.98
C ASP A 25 -5.66 -26.22 5.79
N GLU A 26 -6.48 -26.03 6.77
CA GLU A 26 -7.36 -24.88 6.91
C GLU A 26 -6.48 -23.73 7.31
N SER A 27 -5.60 -23.38 6.35
CA SER A 27 -4.81 -22.17 6.39
C SER A 27 -5.76 -21.03 6.55
N GLN A 28 -5.75 -20.53 7.75
CA GLN A 28 -6.32 -19.28 8.20
C GLN A 28 -6.53 -18.31 7.03
N MET A 29 -7.78 -18.10 6.68
CA MET A 29 -8.21 -16.88 6.00
C MET A 29 -7.92 -15.72 6.94
N THR A 30 -6.68 -15.28 6.98
CA THR A 30 -6.34 -13.93 7.36
C THR A 30 -6.85 -13.07 6.22
N SER A 31 -8.09 -12.65 6.37
CA SER A 31 -8.72 -11.62 5.55
C SER A 31 -8.03 -10.30 5.83
N GLY A 32 -6.95 -10.11 5.16
CA GLY A 32 -6.15 -8.92 5.05
C GLY A 32 -5.41 -9.05 3.75
N SER A 33 -6.12 -8.84 2.64
CA SER A 33 -5.47 -8.62 1.35
C SER A 33 -4.70 -7.31 1.46
N GLU A 34 -3.49 -7.38 2.00
CA GLU A 34 -2.52 -6.32 1.78
C GLU A 34 -2.20 -6.33 0.30
N ILE A 35 -2.88 -5.46 -0.43
CA ILE A 35 -2.52 -5.14 -1.80
C ILE A 35 -1.06 -4.64 -1.74
N PRO A 36 -0.13 -5.26 -2.46
CA PRO A 36 1.25 -4.80 -2.46
C PRO A 36 1.30 -3.31 -2.78
N LYS A 37 2.00 -2.55 -1.96
CA LYS A 37 2.10 -1.09 -2.10
C LYS A 37 2.83 -0.66 -3.36
N VAL A 38 3.70 -1.52 -3.85
CA VAL A 38 4.41 -1.33 -5.14
C VAL A 38 3.94 -2.43 -6.05
N SER A 39 3.30 -2.08 -7.14
CA SER A 39 3.17 -2.97 -8.28
C SER A 39 4.57 -3.19 -8.82
N GLU A 40 4.91 -4.45 -9.15
CA GLU A 40 6.19 -4.77 -9.77
C GLU A 40 6.43 -3.77 -10.90
N VAL A 41 7.50 -2.97 -10.77
CA VAL A 41 7.81 -1.95 -11.77
C VAL A 41 8.17 -2.71 -13.04
N VAL A 42 7.26 -2.70 -13.98
CA VAL A 42 7.42 -3.41 -15.25
C VAL A 42 8.55 -2.75 -16.02
N ALA A 43 9.25 -3.53 -16.85
CA ALA A 43 10.36 -3.07 -17.69
C ALA A 43 10.04 -1.86 -18.60
N ASP A 44 8.77 -1.51 -18.72
CA ASP A 44 8.25 -0.40 -19.52
C ASP A 44 7.86 0.83 -18.65
N ALA A 45 8.37 0.95 -17.43
CA ALA A 45 8.11 2.13 -16.58
C ALA A 45 8.62 3.40 -17.27
N LEU A 46 7.80 4.45 -17.26
CA LEU A 46 8.19 5.74 -17.81
C LEU A 46 9.26 6.38 -16.93
N PRO A 47 10.43 6.77 -17.48
CA PRO A 47 11.46 7.45 -16.71
C PRO A 47 10.92 8.75 -16.10
N GLY A 48 11.33 9.03 -14.85
CA GLY A 48 10.99 10.27 -14.18
C GLY A 48 9.51 10.47 -13.85
N GLN A 49 8.69 9.39 -13.87
CA GLN A 49 7.26 9.49 -13.60
C GLN A 49 6.76 8.32 -12.77
N LEU A 50 5.92 8.63 -11.77
CA LEU A 50 5.23 7.66 -10.92
C LEU A 50 3.77 8.05 -10.75
N ILE A 51 2.91 7.07 -10.58
CA ILE A 51 1.53 7.26 -10.12
C ILE A 51 1.48 6.83 -8.66
N VAL A 52 1.01 7.74 -7.80
CA VAL A 52 0.94 7.53 -6.36
C VAL A 52 -0.50 7.64 -5.88
N LYS A 53 -0.97 6.63 -5.16
CA LYS A 53 -2.21 6.70 -4.41
C LYS A 53 -1.90 7.02 -2.97
N PHE A 54 -2.37 8.16 -2.49
CA PHE A 54 -2.22 8.57 -1.10
C PHE A 54 -3.26 7.94 -0.18
N ASP A 55 -2.97 7.93 1.11
CA ASP A 55 -3.93 7.61 2.14
C ASP A 55 -4.96 8.75 2.31
N ALA A 56 -6.18 8.41 2.67
CA ALA A 56 -7.24 9.39 2.87
C ALA A 56 -6.94 10.39 4.00
N SER A 57 -6.09 10.02 4.96
CA SER A 57 -5.69 10.88 6.08
C SER A 57 -4.99 12.16 5.63
N VAL A 58 -4.27 12.12 4.50
CA VAL A 58 -3.55 13.28 3.97
C VAL A 58 -4.30 14.07 2.92
N SER A 59 -5.52 13.66 2.54
CA SER A 59 -6.35 14.33 1.52
C SER A 59 -6.47 15.83 1.75
N ARG A 60 -6.73 16.25 2.99
CA ARG A 60 -6.86 17.67 3.34
C ARG A 60 -5.57 18.45 3.17
N ILE A 61 -4.43 17.83 3.44
CA ILE A 61 -3.11 18.46 3.28
C ILE A 61 -2.85 18.70 1.79
N LEU A 62 -3.06 17.70 0.96
CA LEU A 62 -2.92 17.78 -0.50
C LEU A 62 -3.82 18.89 -1.10
N GLU A 63 -5.04 19.00 -0.60
CA GLU A 63 -5.98 20.06 -1.02
C GLU A 63 -5.47 21.45 -0.64
N GLN A 64 -4.92 21.62 0.56
CA GLN A 64 -4.38 22.89 1.04
C GLN A 64 -3.10 23.30 0.29
N ALA A 65 -2.26 22.35 -0.08
CA ALA A 65 -1.05 22.61 -0.88
C ALA A 65 -1.36 23.05 -2.33
N GLY A 66 -2.64 23.03 -2.72
CA GLY A 66 -3.06 23.43 -4.07
C GLY A 66 -2.84 22.37 -5.14
N VAL A 67 -2.41 21.16 -4.75
CA VAL A 67 -2.16 20.04 -5.65
C VAL A 67 -3.44 19.59 -6.38
N THR A 68 -4.60 19.97 -5.86
CA THR A 68 -5.91 19.61 -6.41
C THR A 68 -6.50 20.67 -7.33
N LYS A 69 -5.86 21.84 -7.48
CA LYS A 69 -6.39 22.91 -8.32
C LYS A 69 -6.13 22.61 -9.80
N SER A 70 -6.94 21.72 -10.36
CA SER A 70 -7.03 21.55 -11.81
C SER A 70 -7.40 22.89 -12.47
N GLY A 71 -6.59 23.35 -13.40
CA GLY A 71 -6.82 24.54 -14.16
C GLY A 71 -6.01 25.77 -13.73
N MET A 72 -5.07 25.62 -12.82
CA MET A 72 -3.96 26.57 -12.67
C MET A 72 -2.86 26.18 -13.66
N ASP A 73 -2.26 27.21 -14.26
CA ASP A 73 -1.31 27.08 -15.38
C ASP A 73 0.01 26.35 -15.07
N ALA A 74 0.16 25.80 -13.86
CA ALA A 74 1.33 25.02 -13.46
C ALA A 74 0.98 23.92 -12.42
N PRO A 75 1.62 22.74 -12.53
CA PRO A 75 1.55 21.72 -11.50
C PRO A 75 2.14 22.21 -10.19
N ALA A 76 1.73 21.61 -9.06
CA ALA A 76 2.31 21.93 -7.78
C ALA A 76 3.71 21.32 -7.67
N THR A 77 4.61 22.03 -6.99
CA THR A 77 5.99 21.62 -6.73
C THR A 77 6.21 21.08 -5.32
N ARG A 78 5.14 20.97 -4.54
CA ARG A 78 5.13 20.37 -3.20
C ARG A 78 3.78 19.72 -2.91
N SER A 79 3.83 18.54 -2.26
CA SER A 79 2.63 17.83 -1.83
C SER A 79 2.03 18.41 -0.54
N GLY A 80 2.85 19.07 0.28
CA GLY A 80 2.52 19.50 1.62
C GLY A 80 2.57 18.37 2.67
N VAL A 81 2.83 17.14 2.26
CA VAL A 81 3.08 16.00 3.15
C VAL A 81 4.59 15.89 3.36
N LEU A 82 5.06 16.27 4.54
CA LEU A 82 6.48 16.45 4.83
C LEU A 82 7.34 15.22 4.50
N SER A 83 6.89 14.04 4.89
CA SER A 83 7.58 12.76 4.63
C SER A 83 7.73 12.46 3.12
N VAL A 84 6.74 12.83 2.33
CA VAL A 84 6.75 12.68 0.87
C VAL A 84 7.66 13.73 0.25
N ASP A 85 7.54 14.99 0.69
CA ASP A 85 8.36 16.11 0.20
C ASP A 85 9.85 15.86 0.48
N GLU A 86 10.22 15.30 1.65
CA GLU A 86 11.59 14.93 1.98
C GLU A 86 12.20 13.91 1.01
N ILE A 87 11.43 12.93 0.56
CA ILE A 87 11.91 11.96 -0.44
C ILE A 87 12.02 12.62 -1.81
N LEU A 88 11.02 13.40 -2.20
CA LEU A 88 10.96 14.01 -3.51
C LEU A 88 11.93 15.20 -3.67
N ASP A 89 12.29 15.88 -2.59
CA ASP A 89 13.33 16.91 -2.61
C ASP A 89 14.73 16.33 -2.95
N LEU A 90 14.95 15.02 -2.75
CA LEU A 90 16.19 14.34 -3.12
C LEU A 90 16.35 14.13 -4.64
N VAL A 91 15.29 14.26 -5.40
CA VAL A 91 15.26 14.05 -6.85
C VAL A 91 15.28 15.36 -7.66
N GLU A 92 15.83 16.42 -7.05
CA GLU A 92 16.10 17.72 -7.70
C GLU A 92 14.89 18.42 -8.30
N GLY A 93 13.85 18.50 -7.50
CA GLY A 93 12.61 19.14 -7.92
C GLY A 93 11.63 18.14 -8.54
N TYR A 94 10.38 18.35 -8.23
CA TYR A 94 9.31 17.51 -8.73
C TYR A 94 8.04 18.32 -8.99
N GLU A 95 7.18 17.74 -9.80
CA GLU A 95 5.85 18.23 -10.06
C GLU A 95 4.84 17.17 -9.61
N ILE A 96 3.73 17.60 -9.03
CA ILE A 96 2.67 16.71 -8.59
C ILE A 96 1.31 17.27 -9.03
N GLU A 97 0.49 16.41 -9.63
CA GLU A 97 -0.85 16.77 -10.06
C GLU A 97 -1.83 15.59 -9.90
N ARG A 98 -3.11 15.86 -9.79
CA ARG A 98 -4.12 14.79 -9.74
C ARG A 98 -4.23 14.07 -11.09
N VAL A 99 -4.28 12.73 -11.04
CA VAL A 99 -4.60 11.89 -12.21
C VAL A 99 -6.01 12.20 -12.73
N PHE A 100 -6.96 12.37 -11.81
CA PHE A 100 -8.35 12.68 -12.11
C PHE A 100 -8.64 14.15 -11.76
N PRO A 101 -8.78 15.03 -12.75
CA PRO A 101 -9.03 16.44 -12.52
C PRO A 101 -10.29 16.69 -11.70
N VAL A 102 -10.32 17.80 -10.96
CA VAL A 102 -11.50 18.21 -10.20
C VAL A 102 -12.59 18.68 -11.18
N ASP A 103 -13.73 18.01 -11.14
CA ASP A 103 -14.94 18.39 -11.87
C ASP A 103 -16.10 18.42 -10.88
N ALA A 104 -16.78 19.56 -10.80
CA ALA A 104 -17.90 19.76 -9.89
C ALA A 104 -19.03 18.73 -10.05
N ARG A 105 -19.15 18.12 -11.22
CA ARG A 105 -20.18 17.11 -11.52
C ARG A 105 -19.83 15.74 -11.00
N THR A 106 -18.54 15.43 -10.92
CA THR A 106 -18.03 14.08 -10.60
C THR A 106 -17.25 14.02 -9.30
N GLU A 107 -16.94 15.18 -8.67
CA GLU A 107 -16.08 15.26 -7.51
C GLU A 107 -16.60 14.43 -6.32
N GLU A 108 -17.91 14.42 -6.09
CA GLU A 108 -18.50 13.62 -5.02
C GLU A 108 -18.26 12.11 -5.25
N THR A 109 -18.50 11.65 -6.48
CA THR A 109 -18.24 10.26 -6.88
C THR A 109 -16.75 9.95 -6.82
N ALA A 110 -15.91 10.85 -7.32
CA ALA A 110 -14.45 10.69 -7.26
C ALA A 110 -13.93 10.57 -5.82
N ARG A 111 -14.51 11.30 -4.89
CA ARG A 111 -14.20 11.19 -3.46
C ARG A 111 -14.68 9.88 -2.86
N HIS A 112 -15.90 9.47 -3.17
CA HIS A 112 -16.47 8.21 -2.71
C HIS A 112 -15.63 7.01 -3.17
N GLU A 113 -15.20 7.01 -4.43
CA GLU A 113 -14.38 5.96 -5.02
C GLU A 113 -12.87 6.09 -4.72
N GLY A 114 -12.46 7.16 -4.03
CA GLY A 114 -11.06 7.40 -3.69
C GLY A 114 -10.18 7.80 -4.89
N LEU A 115 -10.78 8.22 -6.01
CA LEU A 115 -10.06 8.66 -7.21
C LEU A 115 -9.33 9.98 -6.97
N HIS A 116 -9.83 10.81 -6.07
CA HIS A 116 -9.21 12.06 -5.64
C HIS A 116 -7.85 11.89 -4.95
N LEU A 117 -7.47 10.65 -4.61
CA LEU A 117 -6.22 10.33 -3.93
C LEU A 117 -5.11 9.89 -4.90
N TRP A 118 -5.37 9.84 -6.19
CA TRP A 118 -4.42 9.43 -7.20
C TRP A 118 -3.72 10.64 -7.84
N TYR A 119 -2.39 10.61 -7.81
CA TYR A 119 -1.53 11.69 -8.30
C TYR A 119 -0.44 11.17 -9.20
N VAL A 120 -0.10 11.95 -10.22
CA VAL A 120 1.13 11.78 -10.99
C VAL A 120 2.22 12.63 -10.34
N VAL A 121 3.36 12.02 -10.12
CA VAL A 121 4.58 12.69 -9.65
C VAL A 121 5.60 12.60 -10.77
N ARG A 122 6.11 13.76 -11.21
CA ARG A 122 7.18 13.87 -12.23
C ARG A 122 8.42 14.41 -11.59
N PHE A 123 9.57 13.83 -11.91
CA PHE A 123 10.88 14.23 -11.41
C PHE A 123 11.95 14.00 -12.47
N SER A 124 13.21 14.34 -12.19
CA SER A 124 14.30 14.15 -13.15
C SER A 124 14.49 12.69 -13.55
N GLU A 125 14.61 12.42 -14.86
CA GLU A 125 14.84 11.10 -15.41
C GLU A 125 16.21 10.49 -15.03
N GLU A 126 17.09 11.29 -14.43
CA GLU A 126 18.39 10.82 -13.92
C GLU A 126 18.27 9.93 -12.68
N TYR A 127 17.13 9.99 -12.00
CA TYR A 127 16.88 9.20 -10.81
C TYR A 127 16.15 7.88 -11.14
N PRO A 128 16.62 6.74 -10.61
CA PRO A 128 15.97 5.46 -10.82
C PRO A 128 14.54 5.45 -10.24
N VAL A 129 13.56 5.23 -11.10
CA VAL A 129 12.13 5.22 -10.77
C VAL A 129 11.84 4.20 -9.66
N GLU A 130 12.47 3.02 -9.74
CA GLU A 130 12.30 1.92 -8.79
C GLU A 130 12.72 2.32 -7.37
N LYS A 131 13.79 3.11 -7.26
CA LYS A 131 14.28 3.58 -5.95
C LYS A 131 13.29 4.56 -5.33
N VAL A 132 12.83 5.54 -6.11
CA VAL A 132 11.86 6.54 -5.65
C VAL A 132 10.56 5.85 -5.27
N ALA A 133 10.08 4.91 -6.07
CA ALA A 133 8.89 4.10 -5.78
C ALA A 133 9.04 3.31 -4.48
N ALA A 134 10.19 2.65 -4.30
CA ALA A 134 10.48 1.87 -3.10
C ALA A 134 10.53 2.73 -1.84
N ASP A 135 11.10 3.94 -1.92
CA ASP A 135 11.19 4.85 -0.79
C ASP A 135 9.81 5.45 -0.44
N LEU A 136 9.02 5.88 -1.42
CA LEU A 136 7.65 6.35 -1.22
C LEU A 136 6.75 5.26 -0.65
N SER A 137 6.89 4.01 -1.07
CA SER A 137 6.06 2.90 -0.62
C SER A 137 6.21 2.57 0.87
N LYS A 138 7.31 2.98 1.50
CA LYS A 138 7.57 2.78 2.94
C LYS A 138 6.73 3.73 3.81
N LEU A 139 6.26 4.83 3.23
CA LEU A 139 5.50 5.84 3.96
C LEU A 139 4.10 5.35 4.30
N GLY A 140 3.63 5.68 5.51
CA GLY A 140 2.26 5.39 5.95
C GLY A 140 1.19 6.15 5.18
N GLU A 141 1.55 7.33 4.68
CA GLU A 141 0.72 8.25 3.89
C GLU A 141 0.53 7.80 2.44
N VAL A 142 1.31 6.81 2.00
CA VAL A 142 1.24 6.25 0.65
C VAL A 142 0.60 4.87 0.70
N ARG A 143 -0.45 4.68 -0.09
CA ARG A 143 -1.18 3.41 -0.21
C ARG A 143 -0.65 2.54 -1.34
N ARG A 144 -0.23 3.16 -2.43
CA ARG A 144 0.23 2.46 -3.62
C ARG A 144 1.13 3.36 -4.48
N VAL A 145 2.10 2.74 -5.14
CA VAL A 145 2.97 3.37 -6.14
C VAL A 145 2.99 2.49 -7.38
N GLU A 146 2.83 3.09 -8.55
CA GLU A 146 2.84 2.44 -9.87
C GLU A 146 3.75 3.18 -10.84
#